data_c0eac6b560b82ffa293c963c36c5c22d
#
_entry.id   c0eac6b560b82ffa293c963c36c5c22d
#
_cell.length_a   1.000
_cell.length_b   1.000
_cell.length_c   1.000
_cell.angle_alpha   90.00
_cell.angle_beta   90.00
_cell.angle_gamma   90.00
#
_symmetry.space_group_name_H-M   'P 1'
#
loop_
_entity.id
_entity.type
_entity.pdbx_description
1 polymer ?
#
loop_
_entity_poly.entity_id
_entity_poly.type
_entity_poly.pdbx_seq_one_letter_code
_entity_poly.pdbx_strand_id
1 'polypeptide(L)'
;RPNERYIDFQLKKQKFDIDLSNERQPFASPKDGSTMTLNDEFSLKELTEQQEDIKEQDLKFSANFKLPFKNGNKLKFGAKVVRKTKDKTVDFYEYSPLDEDAFMENSLKNTVDQSNKHFMPNSKYQTGIYASKEYTGALDLNNPALFEKEQVQEELAGNFEARETVSSGYVRFDSKITDRIELMSGLRIENTNLAYTGRTYDADEDITGKTERQRNSYINFLPSLLVKWNVNDDFKVRGSFTQTLSRPKYSALVPSVNIKRSDNEITIGNPELKPTTSYNFDLSADYYFRSIGLVSAGIFYKKIDDFIVDQVSTNYEYQGNVYTRFTQPKNAGNANLLGVELSYQRDFGFIAPALKCIGFYGTYTYTHSRVEDFNFEGRENEEGLSMPGSPAHTANASLYFEKAGLNIRVSYNFASDFIDEMGESTFYDRYYDKVNYMDANASYTFGKKIKTTFYAEANNLLNQPLRYYQGTKDRTMQAEYYGVKVNAGVKINF
;
A
#
# COMPACT_ATOMS: atom_id res chain seq x y z
N ARG A 1 -23.42 -1.77 8.68
CA ARG A 1 -22.09 -1.18 8.91
C ARG A 1 -22.29 0.23 9.44
N PRO A 2 -21.38 0.78 10.26
CA PRO A 2 -21.49 2.17 10.65
C PRO A 2 -21.29 3.04 9.41
N ASN A 3 -22.18 4.00 9.21
CA ASN A 3 -21.98 5.03 8.20
C ASN A 3 -20.80 5.89 8.63
N GLU A 4 -19.95 6.27 7.70
CA GLU A 4 -18.93 7.27 7.93
C GLU A 4 -19.59 8.65 7.83
N ARG A 5 -19.51 9.45 8.91
CA ARG A 5 -19.96 10.84 8.94
C ARG A 5 -18.76 11.75 8.99
N TYR A 6 -18.79 12.75 8.17
CA TYR A 6 -17.76 13.77 8.12
C TYR A 6 -18.38 15.15 8.30
N ILE A 7 -17.76 15.97 9.12
CA ILE A 7 -18.12 17.36 9.33
C ILE A 7 -16.85 18.20 9.19
N ASP A 8 -16.88 19.18 8.30
CA ASP A 8 -15.79 20.11 8.06
C ASP A 8 -16.26 21.54 8.27
N PHE A 9 -15.43 22.30 8.98
CA PHE A 9 -15.63 23.71 9.23
C PHE A 9 -14.50 24.50 8.57
N GLN A 10 -14.82 25.67 8.01
CA GLN A 10 -13.86 26.51 7.32
C GLN A 10 -13.85 27.93 7.86
N LEU A 11 -12.65 28.52 7.85
CA LEU A 11 -12.44 29.94 8.05
C LEU A 11 -12.02 30.56 6.72
N LYS A 12 -12.88 31.43 6.13
CA LYS A 12 -12.67 31.98 4.78
C LYS A 12 -11.76 33.23 4.81
N LYS A 13 -11.10 33.48 3.69
CA LYS A 13 -10.33 34.72 3.40
C LYS A 13 -9.13 34.99 4.35
N GLN A 14 -8.54 33.93 4.91
CA GLN A 14 -7.38 34.06 5.77
C GLN A 14 -6.08 34.31 4.97
N LYS A 15 -5.21 35.15 5.50
CA LYS A 15 -3.86 35.34 5.02
C LYS A 15 -2.89 34.69 5.99
N PHE A 16 -1.92 33.95 5.47
CA PHE A 16 -0.94 33.24 6.28
C PHE A 16 0.47 33.79 6.08
N ASP A 17 1.26 33.78 7.15
CA ASP A 17 2.70 33.79 7.09
C ASP A 17 3.17 32.32 7.14
N ILE A 18 4.11 31.96 6.26
CA ILE A 18 4.65 30.62 6.17
C ILE A 18 6.10 30.63 6.62
N ASP A 19 6.38 29.92 7.71
CA ASP A 19 7.73 29.69 8.24
C ASP A 19 8.30 28.39 7.64
N LEU A 20 9.29 28.51 6.77
CA LEU A 20 10.00 27.42 6.12
C LEU A 20 11.35 27.12 6.79
N SER A 21 11.64 27.65 7.97
CA SER A 21 12.90 27.39 8.68
C SER A 21 13.14 25.92 8.98
N ASN A 22 12.06 25.14 9.10
CA ASN A 22 12.10 23.68 9.10
C ASN A 22 11.33 23.16 7.87
N GLU A 23 12.03 22.91 6.78
CA GLU A 23 11.47 22.45 5.51
C GLU A 23 10.65 21.17 5.62
N ARG A 24 10.92 20.33 6.63
CA ARG A 24 10.16 19.11 6.90
C ARG A 24 8.88 19.34 7.70
N GLN A 25 8.75 20.48 8.34
CA GLN A 25 7.60 20.88 9.13
C GLN A 25 7.32 22.38 8.89
N PRO A 26 6.93 22.77 7.65
CA PRO A 26 6.57 24.17 7.39
C PRO A 26 5.42 24.55 8.32
N PHE A 27 5.45 25.78 8.82
CA PHE A 27 4.42 26.28 9.74
C PHE A 27 3.69 27.46 9.12
N ALA A 28 2.38 27.33 8.96
CA ALA A 28 1.50 28.41 8.54
C ALA A 28 0.82 29.01 9.77
N SER A 29 0.87 30.35 9.89
CA SER A 29 0.16 31.10 10.94
C SER A 29 -0.65 32.25 10.35
N PRO A 30 -1.89 32.49 10.84
CA PRO A 30 -2.69 33.64 10.40
C PRO A 30 -1.97 34.95 10.65
N LYS A 31 -1.98 35.87 9.65
CA LYS A 31 -1.33 37.20 9.76
C LYS A 31 -2.01 38.14 10.75
N ASP A 32 -3.31 38.00 10.90
CA ASP A 32 -4.14 38.83 11.79
C ASP A 32 -4.14 38.34 13.24
N GLY A 33 -3.41 37.25 13.52
CA GLY A 33 -3.36 36.63 14.85
C GLY A 33 -4.63 35.85 15.23
N SER A 34 -5.51 35.57 14.27
CA SER A 34 -6.68 34.71 14.52
C SER A 34 -6.26 33.31 14.92
N THR A 35 -7.13 32.61 15.65
CA THR A 35 -6.87 31.23 16.05
C THR A 35 -7.21 30.26 14.92
N MET A 36 -6.43 29.18 14.80
CA MET A 36 -6.69 28.08 13.87
C MET A 36 -7.57 26.98 14.50
N THR A 37 -8.12 27.21 15.68
CA THR A 37 -9.04 26.28 16.35
C THR A 37 -10.47 26.72 16.11
N LEU A 38 -11.40 25.74 16.04
CA LEU A 38 -12.82 25.97 15.83
C LEU A 38 -13.39 26.99 16.82
N ASN A 39 -14.02 28.05 16.31
CA ASN A 39 -14.67 29.14 17.05
C ASN A 39 -15.85 29.70 16.24
N ASP A 40 -16.43 30.81 16.69
CA ASP A 40 -17.60 31.48 16.09
C ASP A 40 -17.33 32.21 14.75
N GLU A 41 -16.07 32.32 14.33
CA GLU A 41 -15.70 32.85 13.02
C GLU A 41 -15.75 31.78 11.90
N PHE A 42 -15.84 30.51 12.28
CA PHE A 42 -15.95 29.41 11.32
C PHE A 42 -17.39 29.24 10.80
N SER A 43 -17.52 28.76 9.59
CA SER A 43 -18.79 28.33 8.98
C SER A 43 -18.73 26.84 8.65
N LEU A 44 -19.88 26.22 8.51
CA LEU A 44 -19.95 24.86 7.97
C LEU A 44 -19.45 24.87 6.54
N LYS A 45 -18.54 23.95 6.22
CA LYS A 45 -18.08 23.69 4.85
C LYS A 45 -18.78 22.48 4.27
N GLU A 46 -18.86 21.40 5.05
CA GLU A 46 -19.37 20.12 4.58
C GLU A 46 -19.92 19.31 5.76
N LEU A 47 -21.06 18.66 5.55
CA LEU A 47 -21.62 17.66 6.43
C LEU A 47 -22.11 16.50 5.57
N THR A 48 -21.39 15.37 5.62
CA THR A 48 -21.64 14.24 4.73
C THR A 48 -21.80 12.92 5.48
N GLU A 49 -22.49 11.98 4.85
CA GLU A 49 -22.58 10.60 5.30
C GLU A 49 -22.34 9.67 4.12
N GLN A 50 -21.34 8.80 4.27
CA GLN A 50 -20.99 7.80 3.28
C GLN A 50 -21.23 6.38 3.81
N GLN A 51 -21.83 5.54 2.98
CA GLN A 51 -21.90 4.11 3.21
C GLN A 51 -21.27 3.37 2.05
N GLU A 52 -20.20 2.60 2.34
CA GLU A 52 -19.56 1.74 1.34
C GLU A 52 -19.85 0.27 1.64
N ASP A 53 -20.34 -0.46 0.65
CA ASP A 53 -20.51 -1.92 0.67
C ASP A 53 -19.68 -2.56 -0.43
N ILE A 54 -18.71 -3.39 -0.03
CA ILE A 54 -17.87 -4.15 -0.95
C ILE A 54 -18.15 -5.64 -0.71
N LYS A 55 -18.70 -6.30 -1.74
CA LYS A 55 -18.92 -7.75 -1.76
C LYS A 55 -17.92 -8.41 -2.68
N GLU A 56 -17.08 -9.29 -2.13
CA GLU A 56 -16.13 -10.09 -2.90
C GLU A 56 -16.38 -11.57 -2.64
N GLN A 57 -16.49 -12.34 -3.72
CA GLN A 57 -16.67 -13.80 -3.67
C GLN A 57 -15.66 -14.49 -4.57
N ASP A 58 -14.97 -15.48 -4.00
CA ASP A 58 -14.02 -16.34 -4.69
C ASP A 58 -14.51 -17.79 -4.71
N LEU A 59 -14.74 -18.33 -5.91
CA LEU A 59 -14.98 -19.76 -6.11
C LEU A 59 -13.75 -20.39 -6.76
N LYS A 60 -13.16 -21.39 -6.11
CA LYS A 60 -11.90 -22.02 -6.53
C LYS A 60 -12.06 -23.54 -6.63
N PHE A 61 -11.72 -24.09 -7.79
CA PHE A 61 -11.60 -25.52 -8.00
C PHE A 61 -10.19 -25.84 -8.50
N SER A 62 -9.58 -26.89 -7.97
CA SER A 62 -8.27 -27.35 -8.43
C SER A 62 -8.12 -28.86 -8.28
N ALA A 63 -7.44 -29.47 -9.26
CA ALA A 63 -6.99 -30.84 -9.20
C ALA A 63 -5.49 -30.90 -9.48
N ASN A 64 -4.73 -31.58 -8.64
CA ASN A 64 -3.29 -31.71 -8.74
C ASN A 64 -2.89 -33.18 -8.63
N PHE A 65 -2.01 -33.61 -9.54
CA PHE A 65 -1.50 -34.95 -9.61
C PHE A 65 0.02 -34.95 -9.47
N LYS A 66 0.54 -36.01 -8.84
CA LYS A 66 1.97 -36.24 -8.68
C LYS A 66 2.29 -37.68 -9.01
N LEU A 67 3.13 -37.89 -9.99
CA LEU A 67 3.64 -39.20 -10.40
C LEU A 67 5.12 -39.31 -10.01
N PRO A 68 5.47 -40.07 -8.99
CA PRO A 68 6.86 -40.37 -8.64
C PRO A 68 7.42 -41.43 -9.56
N PHE A 69 8.68 -41.30 -9.96
CA PHE A 69 9.44 -42.31 -10.72
C PHE A 69 10.45 -43.02 -9.81
N LYS A 70 10.84 -44.25 -10.17
CA LYS A 70 11.79 -45.07 -9.38
C LYS A 70 13.17 -44.40 -9.19
N ASN A 71 13.61 -43.56 -10.12
CA ASN A 71 14.85 -42.81 -10.06
C ASN A 71 14.78 -41.53 -9.18
N GLY A 72 13.69 -41.36 -8.45
CA GLY A 72 13.47 -40.20 -7.58
C GLY A 72 12.92 -38.96 -8.27
N ASN A 73 12.77 -38.98 -9.60
CA ASN A 73 12.14 -37.87 -10.35
C ASN A 73 10.64 -37.83 -10.09
N LYS A 74 10.00 -36.69 -10.34
CA LYS A 74 8.57 -36.50 -10.13
C LYS A 74 7.97 -35.67 -11.25
N LEU A 75 6.88 -36.15 -11.85
CA LEU A 75 6.03 -35.33 -12.72
C LEU A 75 4.83 -34.85 -11.92
N LYS A 76 4.59 -33.53 -11.98
CA LYS A 76 3.42 -32.88 -11.36
C LYS A 76 2.66 -32.16 -12.44
N PHE A 77 1.35 -32.29 -12.43
CA PHE A 77 0.47 -31.56 -13.35
C PHE A 77 -0.88 -31.32 -12.68
N GLY A 78 -1.58 -30.32 -13.16
CA GLY A 78 -2.88 -30.01 -12.60
C GLY A 78 -3.58 -28.90 -13.35
N ALA A 79 -4.83 -28.70 -12.97
CA ALA A 79 -5.68 -27.63 -13.48
C ALA A 79 -6.33 -26.88 -12.31
N LYS A 80 -6.61 -25.60 -12.54
CA LYS A 80 -7.27 -24.74 -11.57
C LYS A 80 -8.18 -23.75 -12.29
N VAL A 81 -9.37 -23.56 -11.77
CA VAL A 81 -10.28 -22.49 -12.16
C VAL A 81 -10.58 -21.63 -10.93
N VAL A 82 -10.45 -20.33 -11.08
CA VAL A 82 -10.83 -19.35 -10.06
C VAL A 82 -11.81 -18.40 -10.71
N ARG A 83 -12.98 -18.26 -10.11
CA ARG A 83 -13.95 -17.23 -10.46
C ARG A 83 -14.08 -16.27 -9.29
N LYS A 84 -13.81 -15.00 -9.55
CA LYS A 84 -13.94 -13.90 -8.60
C LYS A 84 -15.07 -12.98 -9.07
N THR A 85 -15.86 -12.51 -8.13
CA THR A 85 -16.82 -11.41 -8.36
C THR A 85 -16.57 -10.36 -7.31
N LYS A 86 -16.64 -9.11 -7.72
CA LYS A 86 -16.50 -7.97 -6.83
C LYS A 86 -17.53 -6.91 -7.22
N ASP A 87 -18.36 -6.57 -6.24
CA ASP A 87 -19.36 -5.52 -6.37
C ASP A 87 -19.01 -4.43 -5.33
N LYS A 88 -18.82 -3.22 -5.79
CA LYS A 88 -18.61 -2.04 -4.97
C LYS A 88 -19.80 -1.11 -5.13
N THR A 89 -20.42 -0.75 -4.02
CA THR A 89 -21.51 0.21 -3.96
C THR A 89 -21.18 1.25 -2.90
N VAL A 90 -21.19 2.50 -3.26
CA VAL A 90 -21.09 3.66 -2.39
C VAL A 90 -22.39 4.42 -2.49
N ASP A 91 -22.96 4.74 -1.35
CA ASP A 91 -24.01 5.74 -1.20
C ASP A 91 -23.40 6.93 -0.47
N PHE A 92 -23.48 8.11 -1.06
CA PHE A 92 -22.91 9.34 -0.53
C PHE A 92 -23.98 10.42 -0.48
N TYR A 93 -24.13 11.04 0.67
CA TYR A 93 -25.11 12.09 0.91
C TYR A 93 -24.45 13.30 1.54
N GLU A 94 -24.82 14.48 1.04
CA GLU A 94 -24.53 15.78 1.65
C GLU A 94 -25.78 16.30 2.38
N TYR A 95 -25.55 16.97 3.48
CA TYR A 95 -26.60 17.50 4.32
C TYR A 95 -26.39 18.99 4.58
N SER A 96 -27.43 19.79 4.34
CA SER A 96 -27.47 21.22 4.64
C SER A 96 -28.41 21.47 5.80
N PRO A 97 -27.95 22.03 6.94
CA PRO A 97 -28.83 22.44 8.02
C PRO A 97 -29.82 23.50 7.52
N LEU A 98 -31.10 23.38 7.85
CA LEU A 98 -32.11 24.40 7.54
C LEU A 98 -31.89 25.70 8.33
N ASP A 99 -31.25 25.63 9.49
CA ASP A 99 -30.82 26.75 10.31
C ASP A 99 -29.32 26.56 10.61
N GLU A 100 -28.45 27.16 9.77
CA GLU A 100 -27.02 27.05 9.88
C GLU A 100 -26.48 27.71 11.16
N ASP A 101 -27.07 28.84 11.58
CA ASP A 101 -26.63 29.55 12.77
C ASP A 101 -26.89 28.72 14.04
N ALA A 102 -28.09 28.13 14.16
CA ALA A 102 -28.40 27.23 15.27
C ALA A 102 -27.55 25.96 15.24
N PHE A 103 -27.24 25.43 14.06
CA PHE A 103 -26.37 24.27 13.90
C PHE A 103 -24.96 24.59 14.36
N MET A 104 -24.38 25.74 13.94
CA MET A 104 -23.07 26.20 14.34
C MET A 104 -22.97 26.43 15.84
N GLU A 105 -23.96 27.13 16.43
CA GLU A 105 -24.04 27.35 17.89
C GLU A 105 -24.02 26.03 18.67
N ASN A 106 -24.80 25.03 18.21
CA ASN A 106 -24.84 23.71 18.83
C ASN A 106 -23.53 22.94 18.64
N SER A 107 -22.90 23.05 17.48
CA SER A 107 -21.59 22.41 17.19
C SER A 107 -20.50 22.95 18.11
N LEU A 108 -20.45 24.27 18.33
CA LEU A 108 -19.50 24.94 19.23
C LEU A 108 -19.71 24.56 20.70
N LYS A 109 -20.98 24.34 21.13
CA LYS A 109 -21.29 23.86 22.50
C LYS A 109 -20.88 22.42 22.75
N ASN A 110 -20.74 21.60 21.71
CA ASN A 110 -20.43 20.18 21.76
C ASN A 110 -19.07 19.85 21.20
N THR A 111 -18.06 20.60 21.60
CA THR A 111 -16.67 20.42 21.17
C THR A 111 -15.87 19.58 22.17
N VAL A 112 -14.76 19.06 21.70
CA VAL A 112 -13.73 18.40 22.50
C VAL A 112 -12.38 19.01 22.16
N ASP A 113 -11.61 19.36 23.19
CA ASP A 113 -10.22 19.78 23.03
C ASP A 113 -9.33 18.53 22.93
N GLN A 114 -8.72 18.35 21.74
CA GLN A 114 -7.78 17.28 21.46
C GLN A 114 -6.33 17.76 21.50
N SER A 115 -6.07 18.97 22.03
CA SER A 115 -4.72 19.51 22.14
C SER A 115 -3.78 18.53 22.87
N ASN A 116 -2.67 18.21 22.23
CA ASN A 116 -1.70 17.25 22.73
C ASN A 116 -0.29 17.79 22.54
N LYS A 117 0.38 18.11 23.63
CA LYS A 117 1.78 18.59 23.63
C LYS A 117 2.79 17.63 23.00
N HIS A 118 2.43 16.39 22.79
CA HIS A 118 3.24 15.36 22.12
C HIS A 118 2.87 15.19 20.66
N PHE A 119 1.87 15.93 20.16
CA PHE A 119 1.52 15.95 18.75
C PHE A 119 2.65 16.60 17.93
N MET A 120 3.08 15.94 16.86
CA MET A 120 4.17 16.40 15.99
C MET A 120 5.36 16.97 16.79
N PRO A 121 6.23 16.14 17.36
CA PRO A 121 7.33 16.57 18.22
C PRO A 121 8.16 17.70 17.59
N ASN A 122 8.43 18.74 18.37
CA ASN A 122 9.09 19.98 17.96
C ASN A 122 8.33 20.85 16.94
N SER A 123 7.07 20.53 16.66
CA SER A 123 6.18 21.36 15.84
C SER A 123 5.48 22.41 16.69
N LYS A 124 5.13 23.54 16.04
CA LYS A 124 4.26 24.58 16.61
C LYS A 124 2.76 24.24 16.44
N TYR A 125 2.43 23.21 15.65
CA TYR A 125 1.05 22.78 15.45
C TYR A 125 0.48 22.11 16.69
N GLN A 126 -0.83 22.32 16.91
CA GLN A 126 -1.63 21.65 17.91
C GLN A 126 -2.85 21.02 17.23
N THR A 127 -3.35 19.95 17.78
CA THR A 127 -4.57 19.30 17.28
C THR A 127 -5.81 20.17 17.43
N GLY A 128 -5.93 20.92 18.52
CA GLY A 128 -6.97 21.92 18.69
C GLY A 128 -8.34 21.36 19.10
N ILE A 129 -9.39 22.14 18.83
CA ILE A 129 -10.78 21.90 19.22
C ILE A 129 -11.58 21.42 18.01
N TYR A 130 -12.35 20.35 18.21
CA TYR A 130 -13.17 19.71 17.18
C TYR A 130 -14.60 19.47 17.71
N ALA A 131 -15.58 19.36 16.80
CA ALA A 131 -16.88 18.83 17.17
C ALA A 131 -16.75 17.42 17.78
N SER A 132 -17.44 17.13 18.86
CA SER A 132 -17.30 15.84 19.52
C SER A 132 -17.90 14.71 18.68
N LYS A 133 -17.29 13.52 18.77
CA LYS A 133 -17.76 12.32 18.08
C LYS A 133 -19.18 11.94 18.52
N GLU A 134 -19.49 12.14 19.79
CA GLU A 134 -20.79 11.88 20.38
C GLU A 134 -21.86 12.79 19.78
N TYR A 135 -21.56 14.08 19.61
CA TYR A 135 -22.46 15.04 18.97
C TYR A 135 -22.67 14.69 17.50
N THR A 136 -21.59 14.55 16.74
CA THR A 136 -21.66 14.22 15.31
C THR A 136 -22.42 12.90 15.07
N GLY A 137 -22.19 11.89 15.92
CA GLY A 137 -22.88 10.60 15.85
C GLY A 137 -24.36 10.66 16.23
N ALA A 138 -24.78 11.62 17.06
CA ALA A 138 -26.16 11.78 17.52
C ALA A 138 -27.03 12.64 16.60
N LEU A 139 -26.46 13.29 15.57
CA LEU A 139 -27.21 14.09 14.60
C LEU A 139 -28.27 13.22 13.90
N ASP A 140 -29.53 13.62 13.91
CA ASP A 140 -30.61 12.99 13.16
C ASP A 140 -30.68 13.58 11.74
N LEU A 141 -29.72 13.16 10.91
CA LEU A 141 -29.54 13.63 9.54
C LEU A 141 -30.71 13.24 8.60
N ASN A 142 -31.55 12.30 9.00
CA ASN A 142 -32.73 11.92 8.23
C ASN A 142 -34.01 12.73 8.60
N ASN A 143 -33.89 13.69 9.52
CA ASN A 143 -34.98 14.55 9.90
C ASN A 143 -35.14 15.73 8.93
N PRO A 144 -36.17 15.73 8.03
CA PRO A 144 -36.32 16.78 7.02
C PRO A 144 -36.75 18.13 7.62
N ALA A 145 -37.06 18.20 8.93
CA ALA A 145 -37.30 19.46 9.63
C ALA A 145 -36.01 20.15 10.08
N LEU A 146 -34.88 19.45 10.05
CA LEU A 146 -33.58 19.94 10.49
C LEU A 146 -32.54 20.02 9.34
N PHE A 147 -32.62 19.11 8.39
CA PHE A 147 -31.64 18.99 7.31
C PHE A 147 -32.29 18.79 5.96
N GLU A 148 -31.78 19.47 4.96
CA GLU A 148 -31.94 19.09 3.56
C GLU A 148 -30.90 18.00 3.26
N LYS A 149 -31.33 16.95 2.53
CA LYS A 149 -30.51 15.79 2.20
C LYS A 149 -30.41 15.67 0.69
N GLU A 150 -29.19 15.66 0.17
CA GLU A 150 -28.90 15.47 -1.26
C GLU A 150 -28.02 14.26 -1.47
N GLN A 151 -28.31 13.44 -2.49
CA GLN A 151 -27.41 12.38 -2.92
C GLN A 151 -26.42 12.94 -3.93
N VAL A 152 -25.12 12.88 -3.60
CA VAL A 152 -24.07 13.39 -4.46
C VAL A 152 -23.83 12.38 -5.59
N GLN A 153 -24.36 12.71 -6.76
CA GLN A 153 -24.34 11.83 -7.93
C GLN A 153 -22.90 11.54 -8.43
N GLU A 154 -22.02 12.51 -8.32
CA GLU A 154 -20.60 12.39 -8.69
C GLU A 154 -19.90 11.24 -7.94
N GLU A 155 -20.14 11.08 -6.64
CA GLU A 155 -19.53 10.05 -5.82
C GLU A 155 -20.00 8.63 -6.20
N LEU A 156 -21.17 8.51 -6.84
CA LEU A 156 -21.67 7.22 -7.31
C LEU A 156 -20.88 6.69 -8.54
N ALA A 157 -20.11 7.52 -9.21
CA ALA A 157 -19.28 7.11 -10.36
C ALA A 157 -18.19 6.09 -9.95
N GLY A 158 -17.82 6.03 -8.67
CA GLY A 158 -16.92 5.03 -8.12
C GLY A 158 -17.50 3.60 -7.98
N ASN A 159 -18.82 3.42 -8.24
CA ASN A 159 -19.50 2.14 -8.13
C ASN A 159 -19.21 1.23 -9.34
N PHE A 160 -19.00 -0.07 -9.10
CA PHE A 160 -18.74 -1.01 -10.18
C PHE A 160 -19.11 -2.46 -9.83
N GLU A 161 -19.31 -3.24 -10.87
CA GLU A 161 -19.43 -4.70 -10.82
C GLU A 161 -18.31 -5.30 -11.67
N ALA A 162 -17.52 -6.22 -11.11
CA ALA A 162 -16.44 -6.90 -11.82
C ALA A 162 -16.53 -8.41 -11.64
N ARG A 163 -16.21 -9.15 -12.71
CA ARG A 163 -16.09 -10.60 -12.71
C ARG A 163 -14.81 -10.99 -13.44
N GLU A 164 -13.99 -11.80 -12.78
CA GLU A 164 -12.82 -12.43 -13.36
C GLU A 164 -12.94 -13.95 -13.29
N THR A 165 -12.61 -14.62 -14.38
CA THR A 165 -12.45 -16.08 -14.40
C THR A 165 -11.07 -16.41 -14.95
N VAL A 166 -10.24 -17.04 -14.12
CA VAL A 166 -8.91 -17.54 -14.50
C VAL A 166 -8.95 -19.04 -14.58
N SER A 167 -8.81 -19.58 -15.77
CA SER A 167 -8.65 -21.02 -16.03
C SER A 167 -7.20 -21.31 -16.33
N SER A 168 -6.62 -22.29 -15.66
CA SER A 168 -5.18 -22.55 -15.76
C SER A 168 -4.86 -24.03 -15.70
N GLY A 169 -3.82 -24.42 -16.45
CA GLY A 169 -3.20 -25.73 -16.37
C GLY A 169 -1.69 -25.60 -16.19
N TYR A 170 -1.05 -26.58 -15.59
CA TYR A 170 0.39 -26.61 -15.46
C TYR A 170 0.94 -28.03 -15.57
N VAL A 171 2.19 -28.10 -16.02
CA VAL A 171 3.05 -29.28 -15.94
C VAL A 171 4.39 -28.87 -15.32
N ARG A 172 4.92 -29.69 -14.41
CA ARG A 172 6.22 -29.50 -13.76
C ARG A 172 6.95 -30.82 -13.62
N PHE A 173 8.22 -30.81 -13.96
CA PHE A 173 9.10 -31.97 -13.80
C PHE A 173 10.19 -31.62 -12.78
N ASP A 174 10.26 -32.41 -11.71
CA ASP A 174 11.30 -32.34 -10.69
C ASP A 174 12.28 -33.50 -10.95
N SER A 175 13.51 -33.18 -11.30
CA SER A 175 14.54 -34.16 -11.65
C SER A 175 15.74 -34.08 -10.70
N LYS A 176 16.20 -35.23 -10.25
CA LYS A 176 17.50 -35.40 -9.63
C LYS A 176 18.52 -35.69 -10.72
N ILE A 177 19.33 -34.71 -11.11
CA ILE A 177 20.38 -34.85 -12.11
C ILE A 177 21.53 -35.67 -11.51
N THR A 178 21.89 -35.32 -10.27
CA THR A 178 22.84 -36.07 -9.42
C THR A 178 22.34 -36.07 -7.98
N ASP A 179 23.04 -36.73 -7.06
CA ASP A 179 22.72 -36.66 -5.62
C ASP A 179 22.80 -35.24 -5.04
N ARG A 180 23.52 -34.33 -5.73
CA ARG A 180 23.76 -32.95 -5.30
C ARG A 180 23.03 -31.91 -6.13
N ILE A 181 22.57 -32.25 -7.33
CA ILE A 181 21.94 -31.32 -8.27
C ILE A 181 20.49 -31.74 -8.52
N GLU A 182 19.57 -30.84 -8.17
CA GLU A 182 18.15 -30.96 -8.45
C GLU A 182 17.74 -29.90 -9.47
N LEU A 183 16.96 -30.30 -10.48
CA LEU A 183 16.38 -29.42 -11.49
C LEU A 183 14.85 -29.49 -11.38
N MET A 184 14.21 -28.33 -11.36
CA MET A 184 12.75 -28.20 -11.46
C MET A 184 12.45 -27.34 -12.69
N SER A 185 11.69 -27.90 -13.63
CA SER A 185 11.23 -27.19 -14.83
C SER A 185 9.72 -27.30 -14.94
N GLY A 186 9.07 -26.23 -15.34
CA GLY A 186 7.61 -26.19 -15.44
C GLY A 186 7.09 -25.13 -16.40
N LEU A 187 5.89 -25.35 -16.87
CA LEU A 187 5.10 -24.40 -17.63
C LEU A 187 3.69 -24.35 -17.07
N ARG A 188 3.21 -23.16 -16.84
CA ARG A 188 1.83 -22.87 -16.50
C ARG A 188 1.21 -21.98 -17.58
N ILE A 189 0.00 -22.28 -17.99
CA ILE A 189 -0.79 -21.50 -18.93
C ILE A 189 -2.01 -20.99 -18.18
N GLU A 190 -2.30 -19.71 -18.28
CA GLU A 190 -3.47 -19.07 -17.71
C GLU A 190 -4.29 -18.35 -18.78
N ASN A 191 -5.57 -18.68 -18.86
CA ASN A 191 -6.55 -17.93 -19.64
C ASN A 191 -7.41 -17.12 -18.67
N THR A 192 -7.34 -15.78 -18.78
CA THR A 192 -8.10 -14.85 -17.97
C THR A 192 -9.22 -14.24 -18.79
N ASN A 193 -10.44 -14.29 -18.28
CA ASN A 193 -11.62 -13.64 -18.84
C ASN A 193 -12.16 -12.64 -17.81
N LEU A 194 -12.29 -11.40 -18.23
CA LEU A 194 -12.77 -10.27 -17.43
C LEU A 194 -14.10 -9.76 -18.01
N ALA A 195 -14.98 -9.35 -17.14
CA ALA A 195 -16.18 -8.61 -17.48
C ALA A 195 -16.48 -7.61 -16.35
N TYR A 196 -16.71 -6.36 -16.70
CA TYR A 196 -16.94 -5.29 -15.74
C TYR A 196 -17.96 -4.27 -16.27
N THR A 197 -18.65 -3.63 -15.36
CA THR A 197 -19.61 -2.55 -15.59
C THR A 197 -19.33 -1.47 -14.56
N GLY A 198 -19.05 -0.27 -15.01
CA GLY A 198 -18.83 0.90 -14.16
C GLY A 198 -20.01 1.84 -14.18
N ARG A 199 -19.77 3.06 -13.74
CA ARG A 199 -20.70 4.16 -13.83
C ARG A 199 -20.03 5.40 -14.39
N THR A 200 -20.81 6.26 -15.05
CA THR A 200 -20.35 7.55 -15.58
C THR A 200 -21.25 8.63 -15.04
N TYR A 201 -20.67 9.65 -14.47
CA TYR A 201 -21.36 10.85 -14.03
C TYR A 201 -21.50 11.83 -15.21
N ASP A 202 -22.70 12.31 -15.42
CA ASP A 202 -23.00 13.40 -16.35
C ASP A 202 -23.21 14.68 -15.53
N ALA A 203 -22.33 15.65 -15.76
CA ALA A 203 -22.30 16.89 -14.99
C ALA A 203 -23.39 17.89 -15.41
N ASP A 204 -23.91 17.77 -16.67
CA ASP A 204 -24.95 18.67 -17.18
C ASP A 204 -26.34 18.29 -16.66
N GLU A 205 -26.58 16.98 -16.52
CA GLU A 205 -27.86 16.45 -16.05
C GLU A 205 -27.81 16.12 -14.53
N ASP A 206 -26.65 16.19 -13.91
CA ASP A 206 -26.37 15.78 -12.53
C ASP A 206 -26.88 14.38 -12.19
N ILE A 207 -26.62 13.43 -13.07
CA ILE A 207 -27.01 12.02 -12.91
C ILE A 207 -25.83 11.07 -13.14
N THR A 208 -25.90 9.92 -12.46
CA THR A 208 -24.92 8.84 -12.64
C THR A 208 -25.58 7.61 -13.26
N GLY A 209 -25.17 7.28 -14.48
CA GLY A 209 -25.63 6.13 -15.26
C GLY A 209 -24.67 4.95 -15.25
N LYS A 210 -25.16 3.73 -15.49
CA LYS A 210 -24.32 2.56 -15.72
C LYS A 210 -23.67 2.63 -17.12
N THR A 211 -22.38 2.29 -17.19
CA THR A 211 -21.67 2.10 -18.46
C THR A 211 -22.09 0.79 -19.12
N GLU A 212 -21.81 0.65 -20.42
CA GLU A 212 -21.94 -0.63 -21.08
C GLU A 212 -20.96 -1.66 -20.46
N ARG A 213 -21.39 -2.93 -20.47
CA ARG A 213 -20.56 -4.01 -19.97
C ARG A 213 -19.38 -4.29 -20.90
N GLN A 214 -18.19 -4.06 -20.40
CA GLN A 214 -16.94 -4.37 -21.09
C GLN A 214 -16.48 -5.81 -20.82
N ARG A 215 -15.76 -6.39 -21.78
CA ARG A 215 -15.16 -7.72 -21.69
C ARG A 215 -13.76 -7.70 -22.24
N ASN A 216 -12.84 -8.38 -21.56
CA ASN A 216 -11.47 -8.57 -22.03
C ASN A 216 -11.03 -10.01 -21.74
N SER A 217 -10.16 -10.56 -22.60
CA SER A 217 -9.60 -11.89 -22.40
C SER A 217 -8.16 -11.96 -22.92
N TYR A 218 -7.31 -12.68 -22.21
CA TYR A 218 -5.93 -12.89 -22.60
C TYR A 218 -5.38 -14.21 -22.08
N ILE A 219 -4.30 -14.69 -22.71
CA ILE A 219 -3.59 -15.92 -22.32
C ILE A 219 -2.16 -15.57 -21.97
N ASN A 220 -1.68 -16.12 -20.86
CA ASN A 220 -0.30 -15.97 -20.39
C ASN A 220 0.40 -17.33 -20.29
N PHE A 221 1.66 -17.37 -20.71
CA PHE A 221 2.57 -18.49 -20.56
C PHE A 221 3.57 -18.15 -19.47
N LEU A 222 3.68 -19.00 -18.47
CA LEU A 222 4.48 -18.76 -17.28
C LEU A 222 5.48 -19.90 -17.09
N PRO A 223 6.60 -19.90 -17.82
CA PRO A 223 7.66 -20.88 -17.66
C PRO A 223 8.42 -20.66 -16.34
N SER A 224 8.96 -21.74 -15.80
CA SER A 224 9.83 -21.73 -14.62
C SER A 224 10.93 -22.76 -14.75
N LEU A 225 12.14 -22.38 -14.36
CA LEU A 225 13.31 -23.23 -14.28
C LEU A 225 14.07 -22.92 -12.98
N LEU A 226 14.28 -23.92 -12.14
CA LEU A 226 15.03 -23.78 -10.90
C LEU A 226 16.08 -24.87 -10.83
N VAL A 227 17.31 -24.49 -10.52
CA VAL A 227 18.42 -25.37 -10.25
C VAL A 227 18.86 -25.20 -8.80
N LYS A 228 18.98 -26.31 -8.09
CA LYS A 228 19.52 -26.34 -6.74
C LYS A 228 20.74 -27.23 -6.73
N TRP A 229 21.85 -26.68 -6.32
CA TRP A 229 23.11 -27.39 -6.16
C TRP A 229 23.51 -27.44 -4.69
N ASN A 230 23.49 -28.61 -4.07
CA ASN A 230 24.02 -28.86 -2.74
C ASN A 230 25.53 -29.11 -2.91
N VAL A 231 26.34 -28.03 -2.87
CA VAL A 231 27.81 -28.12 -3.04
C VAL A 231 28.40 -29.08 -1.98
N ASN A 232 27.91 -28.91 -0.75
CA ASN A 232 28.09 -29.83 0.37
C ASN A 232 26.89 -29.72 1.31
N ASP A 233 26.96 -30.32 2.50
CA ASP A 233 25.83 -30.34 3.46
C ASP A 233 25.52 -28.92 4.00
N ASP A 234 26.54 -28.10 4.13
CA ASP A 234 26.46 -26.76 4.72
C ASP A 234 26.28 -25.65 3.68
N PHE A 235 26.68 -25.89 2.40
CA PHE A 235 26.67 -24.86 1.37
C PHE A 235 25.79 -25.23 0.17
N LYS A 236 24.84 -24.35 -0.17
CA LYS A 236 23.88 -24.54 -1.26
C LYS A 236 23.87 -23.33 -2.18
N VAL A 237 23.79 -23.59 -3.48
CA VAL A 237 23.60 -22.57 -4.53
C VAL A 237 22.29 -22.85 -5.23
N ARG A 238 21.53 -21.77 -5.52
CA ARG A 238 20.27 -21.85 -6.28
C ARG A 238 20.31 -20.83 -7.40
N GLY A 239 19.85 -21.25 -8.57
CA GLY A 239 19.57 -20.37 -9.69
C GLY A 239 18.14 -20.56 -10.14
N SER A 240 17.47 -19.49 -10.51
CA SER A 240 16.13 -19.57 -11.06
C SER A 240 15.88 -18.61 -12.23
N PHE A 241 15.04 -19.06 -13.13
CA PHE A 241 14.35 -18.25 -14.13
C PHE A 241 12.87 -18.47 -14.00
N THR A 242 12.10 -17.39 -13.89
CA THR A 242 10.64 -17.46 -13.83
C THR A 242 10.01 -16.29 -14.61
N GLN A 243 8.90 -16.56 -15.27
CA GLN A 243 8.02 -15.51 -15.76
C GLN A 243 6.79 -15.43 -14.87
N THR A 244 6.47 -14.21 -14.44
CA THR A 244 5.33 -13.91 -13.57
C THR A 244 4.49 -12.79 -14.16
N LEU A 245 3.27 -12.59 -13.65
CA LEU A 245 2.40 -11.51 -14.05
C LEU A 245 1.73 -10.85 -12.86
N SER A 246 1.37 -9.57 -13.02
CA SER A 246 0.50 -8.81 -12.13
C SER A 246 -0.67 -8.26 -12.93
N ARG A 247 -1.90 -8.56 -12.49
CA ARG A 247 -3.11 -8.07 -13.15
C ARG A 247 -3.44 -6.65 -12.73
N PRO A 248 -4.03 -5.82 -13.64
CA PRO A 248 -4.57 -4.54 -13.25
C PRO A 248 -5.61 -4.66 -12.13
N LYS A 249 -5.71 -3.64 -11.29
CA LYS A 249 -6.80 -3.53 -10.30
C LYS A 249 -8.13 -3.38 -11.04
N TYR A 250 -9.22 -3.91 -10.48
CA TYR A 250 -10.55 -3.77 -11.10
C TYR A 250 -10.96 -2.31 -11.25
N SER A 251 -10.69 -1.47 -10.25
CA SER A 251 -10.96 -0.03 -10.32
C SER A 251 -10.24 0.69 -11.47
N ALA A 252 -9.05 0.20 -11.85
CA ALA A 252 -8.31 0.75 -12.99
C ALA A 252 -8.89 0.32 -14.35
N LEU A 253 -9.50 -0.87 -14.41
CA LEU A 253 -10.08 -1.43 -15.64
C LEU A 253 -11.51 -0.94 -15.91
N VAL A 254 -12.25 -0.57 -14.86
CA VAL A 254 -13.64 -0.17 -15.00
C VAL A 254 -13.72 1.13 -15.79
N PRO A 255 -14.51 1.20 -16.88
CA PRO A 255 -14.67 2.42 -17.67
C PRO A 255 -15.58 3.43 -16.95
N SER A 256 -15.17 3.85 -15.77
CA SER A 256 -15.86 4.87 -14.99
C SER A 256 -15.20 6.22 -15.20
N VAL A 257 -15.98 7.27 -15.15
CA VAL A 257 -15.53 8.65 -15.14
C VAL A 257 -15.92 9.24 -13.80
N ASN A 258 -14.93 9.60 -13.03
CA ASN A 258 -15.09 10.23 -11.72
C ASN A 258 -14.61 11.69 -11.82
N ILE A 259 -15.49 12.62 -11.54
CA ILE A 259 -15.24 14.07 -11.60
C ILE A 259 -15.31 14.60 -10.18
N LYS A 260 -14.27 15.28 -9.73
CA LYS A 260 -14.25 16.06 -8.50
C LYS A 260 -14.29 17.54 -8.82
N ARG A 261 -15.48 18.12 -8.82
CA ARG A 261 -15.71 19.53 -9.19
C ARG A 261 -15.00 20.49 -8.24
N SER A 262 -15.03 20.21 -6.92
CA SER A 262 -14.35 21.04 -5.92
C SER A 262 -12.86 21.23 -6.19
N ASP A 263 -12.23 20.18 -6.74
CA ASP A 263 -10.78 20.14 -6.97
C ASP A 263 -10.43 20.37 -8.46
N ASN A 264 -11.46 20.43 -9.32
CA ASN A 264 -11.34 20.50 -10.78
C ASN A 264 -10.52 19.34 -11.35
N GLU A 265 -10.76 18.13 -10.83
CA GLU A 265 -10.09 16.89 -11.20
C GLU A 265 -11.03 15.91 -11.91
N ILE A 266 -10.49 15.11 -12.85
CA ILE A 266 -11.21 14.01 -13.49
C ILE A 266 -10.32 12.77 -13.52
N THR A 267 -10.91 11.62 -13.18
CA THR A 267 -10.25 10.30 -13.26
C THR A 267 -11.06 9.39 -14.18
N ILE A 268 -10.41 8.80 -15.18
CA ILE A 268 -11.05 7.88 -16.13
C ILE A 268 -10.35 6.52 -16.07
N GLY A 269 -11.13 5.44 -15.87
CA GLY A 269 -10.60 4.08 -15.93
C GLY A 269 -10.18 3.68 -17.35
N ASN A 270 -9.32 2.66 -17.45
CA ASN A 270 -8.77 2.18 -18.74
C ASN A 270 -9.03 0.67 -18.94
N PRO A 271 -10.07 0.32 -19.72
CA PRO A 271 -10.39 -1.07 -20.02
C PRO A 271 -9.34 -1.80 -20.87
N GLU A 272 -8.43 -1.09 -21.52
CA GLU A 272 -7.43 -1.66 -22.41
C GLU A 272 -6.13 -2.06 -21.71
N LEU A 273 -6.06 -1.88 -20.39
CA LEU A 273 -4.89 -2.26 -19.62
C LEU A 273 -4.52 -3.72 -19.79
N LYS A 274 -3.26 -3.95 -20.10
CA LYS A 274 -2.63 -5.26 -20.15
C LYS A 274 -2.05 -5.63 -18.77
N PRO A 275 -1.95 -6.93 -18.46
CA PRO A 275 -1.22 -7.32 -17.26
C PRO A 275 0.27 -6.98 -17.40
N THR A 276 0.85 -6.45 -16.35
CA THR A 276 2.31 -6.33 -16.22
C THR A 276 2.93 -7.71 -16.20
N THR A 277 3.97 -7.96 -16.98
CA THR A 277 4.73 -9.21 -16.98
C THR A 277 6.16 -8.98 -16.49
N SER A 278 6.75 -10.00 -15.86
CA SER A 278 8.12 -9.91 -15.35
C SER A 278 8.88 -11.19 -15.65
N TYR A 279 10.07 -11.05 -16.24
CA TYR A 279 11.08 -12.09 -16.38
C TYR A 279 12.09 -11.94 -15.25
N ASN A 280 12.18 -12.95 -14.40
CA ASN A 280 12.99 -12.89 -13.20
C ASN A 280 14.13 -13.89 -13.30
N PHE A 281 15.36 -13.43 -13.03
CA PHE A 281 16.57 -14.22 -12.94
C PHE A 281 17.15 -14.03 -11.54
N ASP A 282 17.31 -15.12 -10.81
CA ASP A 282 17.82 -15.08 -9.44
C ASP A 282 18.98 -16.07 -9.31
N LEU A 283 20.03 -15.66 -8.59
CA LEU A 283 21.12 -16.52 -8.16
C LEU A 283 21.39 -16.26 -6.69
N SER A 284 21.36 -17.32 -5.88
CA SER A 284 21.63 -17.21 -4.44
C SER A 284 22.56 -18.30 -3.94
N ALA A 285 23.31 -17.99 -2.90
CA ALA A 285 24.20 -18.89 -2.20
C ALA A 285 23.92 -18.80 -0.69
N ASP A 286 23.72 -19.96 -0.05
CA ASP A 286 23.40 -20.08 1.36
C ASP A 286 24.46 -20.95 2.06
N TYR A 287 24.99 -20.44 3.16
CA TYR A 287 25.87 -21.19 4.05
C TYR A 287 25.20 -21.39 5.42
N TYR A 288 24.97 -22.64 5.78
CA TYR A 288 24.37 -23.05 7.04
C TYR A 288 25.47 -23.38 8.05
N PHE A 289 25.50 -22.66 9.16
CA PHE A 289 26.43 -23.00 10.24
C PHE A 289 26.00 -24.26 10.96
N ARG A 290 26.93 -25.06 11.45
CA ARG A 290 26.62 -26.29 12.22
C ARG A 290 25.86 -26.01 13.52
N SER A 291 25.96 -24.82 14.08
CA SER A 291 25.08 -24.27 15.10
C SER A 291 23.89 -23.54 14.45
N ILE A 292 23.04 -22.91 15.25
CA ILE A 292 21.97 -22.06 14.70
C ILE A 292 22.61 -20.87 13.96
N GLY A 293 22.43 -20.82 12.64
CA GLY A 293 22.90 -19.69 11.86
C GLY A 293 22.87 -19.91 10.35
N LEU A 294 22.74 -18.81 9.61
CA LEU A 294 22.68 -18.75 8.16
C LEU A 294 23.36 -17.47 7.66
N VAL A 295 24.16 -17.58 6.62
CA VAL A 295 24.55 -16.48 5.74
C VAL A 295 23.99 -16.76 4.36
N SER A 296 23.30 -15.79 3.79
CA SER A 296 22.80 -15.86 2.43
C SER A 296 23.21 -14.63 1.65
N ALA A 297 23.61 -14.82 0.40
CA ALA A 297 23.83 -13.75 -0.56
C ALA A 297 23.10 -14.09 -1.85
N GLY A 298 22.42 -13.12 -2.44
CA GLY A 298 21.68 -13.26 -3.69
C GLY A 298 21.89 -12.06 -4.59
N ILE A 299 21.78 -12.31 -5.90
CA ILE A 299 21.63 -11.29 -6.93
C ILE A 299 20.38 -11.61 -7.70
N PHE A 300 19.64 -10.57 -8.09
CA PHE A 300 18.48 -10.72 -8.94
C PHE A 300 18.49 -9.70 -10.08
N TYR A 301 17.90 -10.12 -11.19
CA TYR A 301 17.57 -9.24 -12.31
C TYR A 301 16.13 -9.48 -12.72
N LYS A 302 15.36 -8.39 -12.88
CA LYS A 302 13.97 -8.43 -13.34
C LYS A 302 13.82 -7.50 -14.53
N LYS A 303 13.30 -8.05 -15.63
CA LYS A 303 12.79 -7.26 -16.73
C LYS A 303 11.27 -7.24 -16.62
N ILE A 304 10.70 -6.06 -16.49
CA ILE A 304 9.27 -5.84 -16.30
C ILE A 304 8.75 -5.13 -17.56
N ASP A 305 7.76 -5.74 -18.20
CA ASP A 305 7.11 -5.19 -19.38
C ASP A 305 5.67 -4.77 -19.01
N ASP A 306 5.19 -3.69 -19.63
CA ASP A 306 3.83 -3.17 -19.49
C ASP A 306 3.47 -2.81 -18.02
N PHE A 307 4.40 -2.22 -17.24
CA PHE A 307 4.05 -1.81 -15.87
C PHE A 307 2.98 -0.70 -15.90
N ILE A 308 2.10 -0.73 -14.89
CA ILE A 308 0.94 0.16 -14.82
C ILE A 308 1.23 1.28 -13.84
N VAL A 309 0.99 2.53 -14.27
CA VAL A 309 1.01 3.71 -13.43
C VAL A 309 -0.20 4.59 -13.75
N ASP A 310 -0.53 5.47 -12.83
CA ASP A 310 -1.50 6.53 -13.08
C ASP A 310 -0.79 7.68 -13.82
N GLN A 311 -1.19 7.91 -15.06
CA GLN A 311 -0.76 9.09 -15.81
C GLN A 311 -1.57 10.28 -15.35
N VAL A 312 -0.87 11.34 -14.96
CA VAL A 312 -1.48 12.62 -14.63
C VAL A 312 -1.14 13.61 -15.73
N SER A 313 -2.13 14.34 -16.20
CA SER A 313 -1.95 15.47 -17.13
C SER A 313 -2.86 16.63 -16.76
N THR A 314 -2.50 17.84 -17.23
CA THR A 314 -3.26 19.07 -16.97
C THR A 314 -4.04 19.51 -18.17
N ASN A 315 -4.99 20.43 -17.97
CA ASN A 315 -5.78 21.06 -19.04
C ASN A 315 -6.54 20.05 -19.92
N TYR A 316 -7.03 18.97 -19.32
CA TYR A 316 -7.81 17.95 -20.04
C TYR A 316 -9.24 18.42 -20.29
N GLU A 317 -9.66 18.42 -21.56
CA GLU A 317 -11.02 18.76 -21.95
C GLU A 317 -11.90 17.51 -21.99
N TYR A 318 -13.00 17.54 -21.23
CA TYR A 318 -14.01 16.49 -21.21
C TYR A 318 -15.41 17.13 -21.17
N GLN A 319 -16.29 16.77 -22.13
CA GLN A 319 -17.65 17.29 -22.26
C GLN A 319 -17.73 18.84 -22.19
N GLY A 320 -16.79 19.53 -22.86
CA GLY A 320 -16.75 21.00 -22.89
C GLY A 320 -16.15 21.68 -21.65
N ASN A 321 -15.81 20.94 -20.62
CA ASN A 321 -15.15 21.44 -19.42
C ASN A 321 -13.65 21.13 -19.45
N VAL A 322 -12.81 22.05 -18.93
CA VAL A 322 -11.37 21.87 -18.82
C VAL A 322 -11.01 21.55 -17.37
N TYR A 323 -10.41 20.40 -17.14
CA TYR A 323 -9.97 19.93 -15.84
C TYR A 323 -8.49 20.22 -15.63
N THR A 324 -8.14 20.74 -14.47
CA THR A 324 -6.74 21.07 -14.11
C THR A 324 -5.92 19.81 -13.81
N ARG A 325 -6.58 18.70 -13.45
CA ARG A 325 -5.95 17.41 -13.22
C ARG A 325 -6.77 16.30 -13.85
N PHE A 326 -6.17 15.62 -14.80
CA PHE A 326 -6.69 14.37 -15.38
C PHE A 326 -5.81 13.20 -14.95
N THR A 327 -6.43 12.14 -14.46
CA THR A 327 -5.72 10.93 -14.07
C THR A 327 -6.28 9.72 -14.80
N GLN A 328 -5.41 8.93 -15.44
CA GLN A 328 -5.77 7.68 -16.07
C GLN A 328 -4.68 6.61 -15.86
N PRO A 329 -5.03 5.39 -15.42
CA PRO A 329 -4.09 4.28 -15.38
C PRO A 329 -3.70 3.85 -16.80
N LYS A 330 -2.39 3.73 -17.08
CA LYS A 330 -1.83 3.30 -18.37
C LYS A 330 -0.69 2.30 -18.18
N ASN A 331 -0.47 1.47 -19.19
CA ASN A 331 0.77 0.72 -19.33
C ASN A 331 1.86 1.70 -19.79
N ALA A 332 2.79 2.04 -18.91
CA ALA A 332 3.69 3.17 -19.08
C ALA A 332 5.02 2.83 -19.76
N GLY A 333 5.28 1.55 -20.01
CA GLY A 333 6.53 1.09 -20.62
C GLY A 333 7.16 -0.08 -19.89
N ASN A 334 8.49 -0.16 -19.98
CA ASN A 334 9.28 -1.26 -19.43
C ASN A 334 10.17 -0.76 -18.30
N ALA A 335 10.56 -1.66 -17.41
CA ALA A 335 11.52 -1.37 -16.35
C ALA A 335 12.48 -2.53 -16.12
N ASN A 336 13.71 -2.20 -15.78
CA ASN A 336 14.74 -3.16 -15.37
C ASN A 336 15.10 -2.93 -13.90
N LEU A 337 15.16 -4.02 -13.14
CA LEU A 337 15.60 -3.99 -11.75
C LEU A 337 16.79 -4.97 -11.61
N LEU A 338 17.88 -4.46 -11.09
CA LEU A 338 19.05 -5.26 -10.70
C LEU A 338 19.29 -5.05 -9.21
N GLY A 339 19.50 -6.12 -8.45
CA GLY A 339 19.73 -5.97 -7.02
C GLY A 339 20.59 -7.05 -6.40
N VAL A 340 21.04 -6.75 -5.19
CA VAL A 340 21.82 -7.64 -4.34
C VAL A 340 21.11 -7.74 -2.99
N GLU A 341 20.99 -8.96 -2.50
CA GLU A 341 20.41 -9.28 -1.20
C GLU A 341 21.44 -9.98 -0.32
N LEU A 342 21.57 -9.52 0.92
CA LEU A 342 22.39 -10.13 1.94
C LEU A 342 21.55 -10.45 3.16
N SER A 343 21.73 -11.63 3.74
CA SER A 343 21.08 -12.04 4.98
C SER A 343 22.07 -12.72 5.90
N TYR A 344 22.05 -12.36 7.17
CA TYR A 344 22.86 -12.98 8.20
C TYR A 344 21.99 -13.23 9.44
N GLN A 345 22.05 -14.45 9.95
CA GLN A 345 21.45 -14.83 11.21
C GLN A 345 22.38 -15.73 11.99
N ARG A 346 22.69 -15.40 13.23
CA ARG A 346 23.47 -16.26 14.11
C ARG A 346 23.33 -15.87 15.59
N ASP A 347 23.41 -16.88 16.47
CA ASP A 347 23.68 -16.63 17.89
C ASP A 347 25.18 -16.36 18.13
N PHE A 348 25.52 -15.70 19.23
CA PHE A 348 26.92 -15.37 19.60
C PHE A 348 27.62 -16.48 20.38
N GLY A 349 27.05 -17.66 20.45
CA GLY A 349 27.67 -18.83 21.08
C GLY A 349 29.02 -19.24 20.48
N PHE A 350 29.31 -18.82 19.25
CA PHE A 350 30.60 -19.02 18.57
C PHE A 350 31.72 -18.13 19.15
N ILE A 351 31.39 -17.03 19.84
CA ILE A 351 32.34 -16.16 20.54
C ILE A 351 32.60 -16.73 21.93
N ALA A 352 31.54 -17.02 22.67
CA ALA A 352 31.60 -17.65 23.98
C ALA A 352 30.29 -18.40 24.28
N PRO A 353 30.31 -19.60 24.90
CA PRO A 353 29.12 -20.39 25.22
C PRO A 353 28.07 -19.63 26.03
N ALA A 354 28.49 -18.70 26.88
CA ALA A 354 27.60 -17.86 27.67
C ALA A 354 26.73 -16.91 26.81
N LEU A 355 27.19 -16.56 25.60
CA LEU A 355 26.51 -15.65 24.67
C LEU A 355 25.55 -16.37 23.72
N LYS A 356 25.36 -17.68 23.84
CA LYS A 356 24.42 -18.45 23.01
C LYS A 356 22.97 -17.97 23.12
N CYS A 357 22.64 -17.30 24.20
CA CYS A 357 21.32 -16.71 24.40
C CYS A 357 21.11 -15.36 23.69
N ILE A 358 22.14 -14.79 23.10
CA ILE A 358 22.09 -13.55 22.32
C ILE A 358 22.33 -13.88 20.86
N GLY A 359 21.54 -13.31 19.99
CA GLY A 359 21.73 -13.48 18.56
C GLY A 359 21.37 -12.25 17.77
N PHE A 360 21.85 -12.21 16.56
CA PHE A 360 21.63 -11.16 15.60
C PHE A 360 20.98 -11.74 14.33
N TYR A 361 20.03 -10.98 13.78
CA TYR A 361 19.46 -11.17 12.46
C TYR A 361 19.58 -9.86 11.69
N GLY A 362 20.03 -9.92 10.46
CA GLY A 362 20.11 -8.75 9.60
C GLY A 362 19.90 -9.10 8.14
N THR A 363 19.21 -8.23 7.42
CA THR A 363 19.07 -8.28 5.97
C THR A 363 19.36 -6.91 5.39
N TYR A 364 19.93 -6.91 4.20
CA TYR A 364 20.15 -5.71 3.42
C TYR A 364 19.90 -6.01 1.95
N THR A 365 19.14 -5.13 1.30
CA THR A 365 18.90 -5.20 -0.14
C THR A 365 19.27 -3.87 -0.77
N TYR A 366 20.05 -3.95 -1.84
CA TYR A 366 20.25 -2.85 -2.78
C TYR A 366 19.52 -3.16 -4.07
N THR A 367 18.73 -2.21 -4.57
CA THR A 367 17.98 -2.31 -5.81
C THR A 367 18.29 -1.11 -6.69
N HIS A 368 18.82 -1.34 -7.88
CA HIS A 368 18.88 -0.34 -8.93
C HIS A 368 17.72 -0.60 -9.90
N SER A 369 16.78 0.33 -9.98
CA SER A 369 15.66 0.27 -10.93
C SER A 369 15.82 1.36 -11.98
N ARG A 370 15.47 1.04 -13.22
CA ARG A 370 15.45 1.99 -14.33
C ARG A 370 14.22 1.73 -15.19
N VAL A 371 13.44 2.79 -15.44
CA VAL A 371 12.35 2.77 -16.40
C VAL A 371 12.93 3.00 -17.78
N GLU A 372 12.47 2.21 -18.76
CA GLU A 372 12.83 2.28 -20.18
C GLU A 372 11.55 2.43 -21.01
N ASP A 373 11.67 3.04 -22.18
CA ASP A 373 10.54 3.26 -23.10
C ASP A 373 9.35 3.95 -22.43
N PHE A 374 9.65 4.94 -21.57
CA PHE A 374 8.63 5.67 -20.84
C PHE A 374 7.80 6.53 -21.78
N ASN A 375 6.54 6.19 -21.95
CA ASN A 375 5.63 6.81 -22.90
C ASN A 375 4.57 7.66 -22.18
N PHE A 376 5.03 8.76 -21.54
CA PHE A 376 4.17 9.76 -20.92
C PHE A 376 4.27 11.08 -21.66
N GLU A 377 3.15 11.69 -21.93
CA GLU A 377 3.10 13.04 -22.48
C GLU A 377 3.85 14.03 -21.61
N GLY A 378 4.80 14.77 -22.20
CA GLY A 378 5.66 15.72 -21.51
C GLY A 378 6.92 15.15 -20.86
N ARG A 379 7.10 13.80 -20.85
CA ARG A 379 8.26 13.13 -20.21
C ARG A 379 9.04 12.19 -21.14
N GLU A 380 8.78 12.24 -22.43
CA GLU A 380 9.35 11.32 -23.41
C GLU A 380 10.88 11.38 -23.49
N ASN A 381 11.47 12.49 -23.06
CA ASN A 381 12.91 12.73 -23.07
C ASN A 381 13.58 12.54 -21.69
N GLU A 382 12.83 12.14 -20.68
CA GLU A 382 13.41 11.91 -19.36
C GLU A 382 14.12 10.55 -19.30
N GLU A 383 15.40 10.57 -18.93
CA GLU A 383 16.22 9.37 -18.78
C GLU A 383 16.48 9.06 -17.29
N GLY A 384 16.66 7.76 -17.00
CA GLY A 384 17.13 7.32 -15.70
C GLY A 384 16.09 7.36 -14.58
N LEU A 385 14.82 7.42 -14.92
CA LEU A 385 13.73 7.37 -13.94
C LEU A 385 13.75 6.03 -13.19
N SER A 386 13.61 6.11 -11.88
CA SER A 386 13.43 4.91 -11.04
C SER A 386 11.99 4.43 -11.12
N MET A 387 11.80 3.11 -11.03
CA MET A 387 10.45 2.54 -10.97
C MET A 387 9.74 2.94 -9.68
N PRO A 388 8.48 3.43 -9.74
CA PRO A 388 7.70 3.73 -8.55
C PRO A 388 7.59 2.54 -7.59
N GLY A 389 7.56 2.83 -6.29
CA GLY A 389 7.48 1.81 -5.26
C GLY A 389 8.78 1.00 -5.04
N SER A 390 9.93 1.43 -5.63
CA SER A 390 11.19 0.69 -5.56
C SER A 390 12.28 1.49 -4.81
N PRO A 391 12.37 1.37 -3.47
CA PRO A 391 13.46 1.98 -2.71
C PRO A 391 14.82 1.38 -3.10
N ALA A 392 15.84 2.24 -3.27
CA ALA A 392 17.18 1.78 -3.63
C ALA A 392 17.85 0.97 -2.52
N HIS A 393 17.55 1.27 -1.27
CA HIS A 393 18.14 0.60 -0.11
C HIS A 393 17.06 0.20 0.88
N THR A 394 17.04 -1.07 1.29
CA THR A 394 16.27 -1.54 2.44
C THR A 394 17.18 -2.32 3.39
N ALA A 395 16.96 -2.16 4.69
CA ALA A 395 17.70 -2.89 5.71
C ALA A 395 16.81 -3.24 6.89
N ASN A 396 16.97 -4.45 7.40
CA ASN A 396 16.35 -4.88 8.65
C ASN A 396 17.43 -5.45 9.55
N ALA A 397 17.44 -5.07 10.82
CA ALA A 397 18.35 -5.60 11.81
C ALA A 397 17.63 -5.88 13.13
N SER A 398 17.89 -7.01 13.75
CA SER A 398 17.35 -7.36 15.06
C SER A 398 18.43 -7.94 15.95
N LEU A 399 18.50 -7.44 17.17
CA LEU A 399 19.24 -8.06 18.25
C LEU A 399 18.23 -8.73 19.19
N TYR A 400 18.47 -9.97 19.56
CA TYR A 400 17.58 -10.71 20.45
C TYR A 400 18.32 -11.43 21.56
N PHE A 401 17.64 -11.54 22.69
CA PHE A 401 18.04 -12.33 23.84
C PHE A 401 16.96 -13.36 24.16
N GLU A 402 17.34 -14.62 24.30
CA GLU A 402 16.42 -15.72 24.62
C GLU A 402 17.07 -16.66 25.64
N LYS A 403 16.55 -16.68 26.87
CA LYS A 403 17.01 -17.56 27.93
C LYS A 403 15.94 -17.78 28.99
N ALA A 404 15.72 -19.04 29.38
CA ALA A 404 14.88 -19.42 30.52
C ALA A 404 13.46 -18.81 30.50
N GLY A 405 12.84 -18.76 29.34
CA GLY A 405 11.49 -18.20 29.16
C GLY A 405 11.46 -16.68 28.95
N LEU A 406 12.57 -15.97 29.15
CA LEU A 406 12.70 -14.56 28.82
C LEU A 406 13.13 -14.40 27.35
N ASN A 407 12.35 -13.63 26.60
CA ASN A 407 12.65 -13.20 25.24
C ASN A 407 12.64 -11.68 25.19
N ILE A 408 13.69 -11.09 24.64
CA ILE A 408 13.78 -9.65 24.37
C ILE A 408 14.26 -9.48 22.93
N ARG A 409 13.65 -8.58 22.17
CA ARG A 409 14.10 -8.26 20.82
C ARG A 409 13.99 -6.76 20.59
N VAL A 410 15.01 -6.20 19.98
CA VAL A 410 15.00 -4.85 19.42
C VAL A 410 15.22 -5.00 17.91
N SER A 411 14.35 -4.37 17.14
CA SER A 411 14.37 -4.44 15.66
C SER A 411 14.46 -3.03 15.08
N TYR A 412 15.23 -2.88 14.03
CA TYR A 412 15.36 -1.66 13.25
C TYR A 412 15.08 -1.95 11.79
N ASN A 413 14.23 -1.11 11.17
CA ASN A 413 13.82 -1.23 9.79
C ASN A 413 14.11 0.09 9.08
N PHE A 414 14.77 0.01 7.94
CA PHE A 414 15.13 1.15 7.10
C PHE A 414 14.68 0.92 5.65
N ALA A 415 14.14 1.96 5.03
CA ALA A 415 14.00 2.06 3.58
C ALA A 415 14.39 3.47 3.14
N SER A 416 15.13 3.58 2.02
CA SER A 416 15.39 4.87 1.38
C SER A 416 14.11 5.44 0.78
N ASP A 417 14.11 6.73 0.48
CA ASP A 417 13.04 7.38 -0.29
C ASP A 417 12.90 6.76 -1.69
N PHE A 418 11.69 6.83 -2.23
CA PHE A 418 11.35 6.33 -3.56
C PHE A 418 10.17 7.11 -4.17
N ILE A 419 10.05 7.08 -5.50
CA ILE A 419 8.91 7.66 -6.21
C ILE A 419 7.66 6.84 -5.84
N ASP A 420 6.65 7.51 -5.27
CA ASP A 420 5.35 6.93 -4.95
C ASP A 420 4.36 7.15 -6.11
N GLU A 421 4.34 8.36 -6.67
CA GLU A 421 3.49 8.74 -7.80
C GLU A 421 4.29 9.56 -8.81
N MET A 422 4.12 9.25 -10.08
CA MET A 422 4.73 10.00 -11.17
C MET A 422 3.84 11.15 -11.61
N GLY A 423 4.33 12.38 -11.46
CA GLY A 423 3.70 13.59 -11.96
C GLY A 423 4.03 13.88 -13.44
N GLU A 424 3.65 15.08 -13.92
CA GLU A 424 3.92 15.54 -15.29
C GLU A 424 5.42 15.76 -15.58
N SER A 425 6.23 15.94 -14.55
CA SER A 425 7.69 16.06 -14.62
C SER A 425 8.30 15.64 -13.30
N THR A 426 9.62 15.42 -13.28
CA THR A 426 10.38 15.12 -12.05
C THR A 426 10.13 16.12 -10.93
N PHE A 427 9.81 17.38 -11.26
CA PHE A 427 9.47 18.42 -10.27
C PHE A 427 8.14 18.13 -9.55
N TYR A 428 7.19 17.46 -10.20
CA TYR A 428 5.87 17.10 -9.68
C TYR A 428 5.79 15.66 -9.18
N ASP A 429 6.85 14.87 -9.30
CA ASP A 429 6.89 13.52 -8.74
C ASP A 429 6.70 13.56 -7.24
N ARG A 430 5.80 12.72 -6.72
CA ARG A 430 5.63 12.53 -5.29
C ARG A 430 6.55 11.42 -4.80
N TYR A 431 7.30 11.72 -3.78
CA TYR A 431 8.19 10.76 -3.12
C TYR A 431 7.67 10.39 -1.74
N TYR A 432 7.70 9.11 -1.43
CA TYR A 432 7.64 8.64 -0.05
C TYR A 432 9.03 8.82 0.57
N ASP A 433 9.11 9.58 1.68
CA ASP A 433 10.39 9.88 2.32
C ASP A 433 10.97 8.63 2.98
N LYS A 434 12.29 8.64 3.21
CA LYS A 434 12.97 7.56 3.90
C LYS A 434 12.35 7.28 5.26
N VAL A 435 12.29 6.02 5.64
CA VAL A 435 11.74 5.58 6.93
C VAL A 435 12.80 4.89 7.78
N ASN A 436 12.71 5.11 9.08
CA ASN A 436 13.54 4.52 10.12
C ASN A 436 12.63 4.09 11.28
N TYR A 437 12.23 2.85 11.32
CA TYR A 437 11.44 2.33 12.43
C TYR A 437 12.31 1.55 13.40
N MET A 438 12.12 1.79 14.68
CA MET A 438 12.71 0.96 15.73
C MET A 438 11.60 0.46 16.65
N ASP A 439 11.57 -0.84 16.85
CA ASP A 439 10.59 -1.54 17.66
C ASP A 439 11.28 -2.39 18.71
N ALA A 440 10.65 -2.53 19.87
CA ALA A 440 11.14 -3.42 20.92
C ALA A 440 9.99 -4.28 21.45
N ASN A 441 10.29 -5.55 21.73
CA ASN A 441 9.38 -6.43 22.44
C ASN A 441 10.11 -7.24 23.50
N ALA A 442 9.39 -7.53 24.57
CA ALA A 442 9.86 -8.38 25.65
C ALA A 442 8.73 -9.30 26.09
N SER A 443 9.06 -10.56 26.41
CA SER A 443 8.11 -11.50 26.99
C SER A 443 8.79 -12.43 27.97
N TYR A 444 8.04 -12.82 29.01
CA TYR A 444 8.50 -13.79 29.99
C TYR A 444 7.45 -14.88 30.18
N THR A 445 7.82 -16.11 29.87
CA THR A 445 6.96 -17.30 30.00
C THR A 445 7.40 -18.20 31.11
N PHE A 446 6.50 -18.54 31.99
CA PHE A 446 6.72 -19.47 33.11
C PHE A 446 5.54 -20.42 33.30
N GLY A 447 5.72 -21.43 34.17
CA GLY A 447 4.73 -22.48 34.44
C GLY A 447 4.99 -23.75 33.64
N LYS A 448 4.57 -24.91 34.22
CA LYS A 448 4.75 -26.23 33.57
C LYS A 448 3.46 -26.77 32.96
N LYS A 449 2.35 -26.80 33.70
CA LYS A 449 1.04 -27.23 33.22
C LYS A 449 0.26 -26.09 32.62
N ILE A 450 0.17 -24.98 33.35
CA ILE A 450 -0.40 -23.73 32.86
C ILE A 450 0.79 -22.82 32.52
N LYS A 451 0.92 -22.49 31.23
CA LYS A 451 1.98 -21.57 30.80
C LYS A 451 1.44 -20.15 30.76
N THR A 452 2.01 -19.29 31.59
CA THR A 452 1.67 -17.86 31.65
C THR A 452 2.79 -17.05 31.02
N THR A 453 2.44 -16.18 30.07
CA THR A 453 3.36 -15.28 29.41
C THR A 453 2.93 -13.83 29.65
N PHE A 454 3.78 -13.04 30.26
CA PHE A 454 3.68 -11.57 30.24
C PHE A 454 4.42 -11.07 29.02
N TYR A 455 3.84 -10.09 28.33
CA TYR A 455 4.50 -9.46 27.20
C TYR A 455 4.29 -7.95 27.20
N ALA A 456 5.25 -7.24 26.64
CA ALA A 456 5.20 -5.81 26.35
C ALA A 456 5.83 -5.56 24.97
N GLU A 457 5.24 -4.64 24.20
CA GLU A 457 5.68 -4.25 22.88
C GLU A 457 5.67 -2.73 22.78
N ALA A 458 6.70 -2.16 22.18
CA ALA A 458 6.78 -0.74 21.87
C ALA A 458 7.15 -0.59 20.41
N ASN A 459 6.28 0.03 19.63
CA ASN A 459 6.46 0.23 18.18
C ASN A 459 6.75 1.69 17.90
N ASN A 460 7.52 1.93 16.84
CA ASN A 460 7.90 3.25 16.37
C ASN A 460 8.62 4.09 17.45
N LEU A 461 9.60 3.50 18.14
CA LEU A 461 10.36 4.16 19.22
C LEU A 461 11.10 5.43 18.75
N LEU A 462 11.39 5.56 17.46
CA LEU A 462 11.99 6.75 16.87
C LEU A 462 10.97 7.83 16.51
N ASN A 463 9.67 7.56 16.75
CA ASN A 463 8.57 8.45 16.36
C ASN A 463 8.66 8.91 14.90
N GLN A 464 8.95 7.96 14.01
CA GLN A 464 9.09 8.19 12.57
C GLN A 464 7.74 8.66 12.00
N PRO A 465 7.66 9.82 11.32
CA PRO A 465 6.47 10.24 10.61
C PRO A 465 6.31 9.49 9.29
N LEU A 466 5.08 9.37 8.82
CA LEU A 466 4.79 9.17 7.42
C LEU A 466 4.92 10.52 6.73
N ARG A 467 5.76 10.61 5.70
CA ARG A 467 6.01 11.86 5.00
C ARG A 467 6.09 11.66 3.51
N TYR A 468 5.40 12.54 2.78
CA TYR A 468 5.57 12.69 1.34
C TYR A 468 6.16 14.07 1.03
N TYR A 469 7.01 14.13 0.00
CA TYR A 469 7.51 15.36 -0.56
C TYR A 469 7.40 15.34 -2.09
N GLN A 470 7.40 16.52 -2.73
CA GLN A 470 7.24 16.65 -4.16
C GLN A 470 8.51 17.19 -4.80
N GLY A 471 9.09 16.44 -5.73
CA GLY A 471 10.29 16.77 -6.46
C GLY A 471 11.54 16.85 -5.58
N THR A 472 11.58 17.81 -4.67
CA THR A 472 12.73 18.06 -3.76
C THR A 472 12.34 17.86 -2.29
N LYS A 473 13.33 17.48 -1.46
CA LYS A 473 13.10 17.11 -0.05
C LYS A 473 12.59 18.23 0.84
N ASP A 474 12.73 19.46 0.43
CA ASP A 474 12.25 20.66 1.11
C ASP A 474 10.76 20.94 0.85
N ARG A 475 10.16 20.31 -0.15
CA ARG A 475 8.74 20.51 -0.50
C ARG A 475 7.86 19.43 0.11
N THR A 476 7.60 19.53 1.40
CA THR A 476 6.69 18.60 2.10
C THR A 476 5.25 18.77 1.61
N MET A 477 4.66 17.70 1.10
CA MET A 477 3.23 17.64 0.75
C MET A 477 2.37 17.19 1.92
N GLN A 478 2.82 16.19 2.66
CA GLN A 478 2.07 15.55 3.73
C GLN A 478 3.02 15.04 4.80
N ALA A 479 2.67 15.25 6.06
CA ALA A 479 3.37 14.67 7.20
C ALA A 479 2.35 14.22 8.26
N GLU A 480 2.42 12.95 8.65
CA GLU A 480 1.53 12.35 9.64
C GLU A 480 2.34 11.72 10.76
N TYR A 481 1.98 12.05 12.00
CA TYR A 481 2.64 11.52 13.20
C TYR A 481 1.69 10.62 13.98
N TYR A 482 1.97 9.33 13.95
CA TYR A 482 1.18 8.32 14.69
C TYR A 482 1.70 8.05 16.09
N GLY A 483 2.88 8.58 16.43
CA GLY A 483 3.49 8.46 17.75
C GLY A 483 4.08 7.09 18.05
N VAL A 484 4.56 6.93 19.28
CA VAL A 484 5.02 5.67 19.83
C VAL A 484 3.82 4.89 20.38
N LYS A 485 3.64 3.65 19.93
CA LYS A 485 2.56 2.77 20.40
C LYS A 485 3.12 1.72 21.35
N VAL A 486 2.55 1.64 22.56
CA VAL A 486 2.92 0.64 23.58
C VAL A 486 1.73 -0.27 23.86
N ASN A 487 1.96 -1.57 23.83
CA ASN A 487 1.01 -2.60 24.21
C ASN A 487 1.62 -3.50 25.29
N ALA A 488 0.81 -3.93 26.25
CA ALA A 488 1.20 -4.93 27.25
C ALA A 488 0.03 -5.85 27.54
N GLY A 489 0.33 -7.11 27.89
CA GLY A 489 -0.72 -8.07 28.19
C GLY A 489 -0.21 -9.37 28.82
N VAL A 490 -1.17 -10.24 29.11
CA VAL A 490 -0.95 -11.57 29.67
C VAL A 490 -1.63 -12.62 28.79
N LYS A 491 -0.90 -13.67 28.45
CA LYS A 491 -1.41 -14.85 27.74
C LYS A 491 -1.31 -16.08 28.63
N ILE A 492 -2.41 -16.79 28.80
CA ILE A 492 -2.47 -18.02 29.59
C ILE A 492 -2.82 -19.18 28.66
N ASN A 493 -1.99 -20.22 28.66
CA ASN A 493 -2.22 -21.47 27.91
C ASN A 493 -2.40 -22.61 28.94
N PHE A 494 -3.52 -23.31 28.85
CA PHE A 494 -3.92 -24.42 29.70
C PHE A 494 -3.49 -25.76 29.13
#